data_9278f63a04e7ccfd14cd130f95641090
#
_entry.id   9278f63a04e7ccfd14cd130f95641090
#
_cell.length_a   1.000
_cell.length_b   1.000
_cell.length_c   1.000
_cell.angle_alpha   90.00
_cell.angle_beta   90.00
_cell.angle_gamma   90.00
#
_symmetry.space_group_name_H-M   'P 1'
#
loop_
_entity.id
_entity.type
_entity.pdbx_description
1 polymer ?
#
loop_
_entity_poly.entity_id
_entity_poly.type
_entity_poly.pdbx_seq_one_letter_code
_entity_poly.pdbx_strand_id
1 'polypeptide(L)'
;MRWYHYVAYFFGGAFLVNAVPHCVSGVMGQPFQSPFATPPGEGLSPAWVNVLWGSANLVVAYLLLGRVGDFELRCWRCILVAAAGGLGVAIQLARVFGRLHGGL
;
A
#
# COMPACT_ATOMS: atom_id res chain seq x y z
N MET A 1 -8.16 7.02 22.88
CA MET A 1 -7.18 6.85 21.79
C MET A 1 -6.69 8.21 21.33
N ARG A 2 -5.39 8.38 21.17
CA ARG A 2 -4.83 9.68 20.81
C ARG A 2 -4.95 9.92 19.31
N TRP A 3 -4.96 11.20 18.89
CA TRP A 3 -5.15 11.58 17.48
C TRP A 3 -4.10 10.94 16.55
N TYR A 4 -2.84 10.83 16.99
CA TYR A 4 -1.80 10.27 16.16
C TYR A 4 -1.94 8.76 15.96
N HIS A 5 -2.72 8.07 16.78
CA HIS A 5 -3.08 6.67 16.52
C HIS A 5 -3.89 6.56 15.23
N TYR A 6 -4.83 7.50 15.04
CA TYR A 6 -5.65 7.52 13.81
C TYR A 6 -4.81 7.87 12.59
N VAL A 7 -3.82 8.77 12.73
CA VAL A 7 -2.88 9.06 11.64
C VAL A 7 -2.12 7.79 11.25
N ALA A 8 -1.63 7.03 12.22
CA ALA A 8 -0.95 5.75 11.96
C ALA A 8 -1.88 4.76 11.26
N TYR A 9 -3.15 4.69 11.64
CA TYR A 9 -4.11 3.77 11.01
C TYR A 9 -4.42 4.17 9.59
N PHE A 10 -4.54 5.46 9.32
CA PHE A 10 -4.73 5.96 7.95
C PHE A 10 -3.57 5.51 7.05
N PHE A 11 -2.34 5.78 7.46
CA PHE A 11 -1.18 5.38 6.68
C PHE A 11 -0.97 3.86 6.67
N GLY A 12 -1.34 3.17 7.75
CA GLY A 12 -1.32 1.71 7.77
C GLY A 12 -2.20 1.11 6.70
N GLY A 13 -3.41 1.64 6.54
CA GLY A 13 -4.31 1.23 5.46
C GLY A 13 -3.72 1.55 4.08
N ALA A 14 -3.11 2.74 3.95
CA ALA A 14 -2.46 3.16 2.71
C ALA A 14 -1.33 2.20 2.31
N PHE A 15 -0.44 1.87 3.24
CA PHE A 15 0.65 0.93 2.97
C PHE A 15 0.15 -0.48 2.66
N LEU A 16 -0.90 -0.92 3.37
CA LEU A 16 -1.49 -2.23 3.12
C LEU A 16 -1.97 -2.35 1.68
N VAL A 17 -2.72 -1.36 1.20
CA VAL A 17 -3.23 -1.35 -0.17
C VAL A 17 -2.09 -1.20 -1.18
N ASN A 18 -1.10 -0.35 -0.89
CA ASN A 18 0.05 -0.17 -1.78
C ASN A 18 0.86 -1.46 -1.96
N ALA A 19 0.84 -2.35 -0.96
CA ALA A 19 1.51 -3.64 -1.07
C ALA A 19 0.89 -4.55 -2.13
N VAL A 20 -0.42 -4.41 -2.38
CA VAL A 20 -1.18 -5.35 -3.20
C VAL A 20 -0.63 -5.48 -4.63
N PRO A 21 -0.48 -4.41 -5.43
CA PRO A 21 -0.01 -4.58 -6.80
C PRO A 21 1.40 -5.15 -6.88
N HIS A 22 2.27 -4.78 -5.96
CA HIS A 22 3.65 -5.26 -5.96
C HIS A 22 3.74 -6.72 -5.55
N CYS A 23 3.01 -7.14 -4.51
CA CYS A 23 2.97 -8.54 -4.10
C CYS A 23 2.31 -9.40 -5.17
N VAL A 24 1.18 -8.96 -5.72
CA VAL A 24 0.44 -9.74 -6.72
C VAL A 24 1.25 -9.90 -8.00
N SER A 25 1.75 -8.80 -8.57
CA SER A 25 2.57 -8.88 -9.78
C SER A 25 3.83 -9.70 -9.54
N GLY A 26 4.48 -9.49 -8.39
CA GLY A 26 5.72 -10.18 -8.06
C GLY A 26 5.54 -11.68 -7.95
N VAL A 27 4.53 -12.15 -7.21
CA VAL A 27 4.30 -13.59 -7.06
C VAL A 27 3.80 -14.24 -8.34
N MET A 28 3.26 -13.45 -9.28
CA MET A 28 2.87 -13.92 -10.60
C MET A 28 4.05 -13.94 -11.59
N GLY A 29 5.23 -13.56 -11.13
CA GLY A 29 6.42 -13.52 -12.00
C GLY A 29 6.42 -12.39 -13.00
N GLN A 30 5.65 -11.33 -12.76
CA GLN A 30 5.51 -10.21 -13.70
C GLN A 30 6.21 -8.95 -13.19
N PRO A 31 6.93 -8.22 -14.06
CA PRO A 31 7.49 -6.93 -13.68
C PRO A 31 6.39 -5.91 -13.44
N PHE A 32 6.68 -4.94 -12.60
CA PHE A 32 5.72 -3.89 -12.28
C PHE A 32 6.46 -2.60 -11.91
N GLN A 33 5.78 -1.48 -11.99
CA GLN A 33 6.34 -0.19 -11.64
C GLN A 33 6.74 -0.15 -10.16
N SER A 34 7.90 0.44 -9.87
CA SER A 34 8.35 0.62 -8.50
C SER A 34 9.19 1.88 -8.37
N PRO A 35 9.37 2.39 -7.13
CA PRO A 35 10.25 3.54 -6.93
C PRO A 35 11.73 3.26 -7.21
N PHE A 36 12.11 2.00 -7.37
CA PHE A 36 13.49 1.59 -7.62
C PHE A 36 13.83 1.49 -9.10
N ALA A 37 12.84 1.66 -9.98
CA ALA A 37 13.04 1.63 -11.42
C ALA A 37 13.37 3.03 -11.96
N THR A 38 13.69 3.10 -13.24
CA THR A 38 14.00 4.35 -13.94
C THR A 38 13.01 4.56 -15.07
N PRO A 39 12.21 5.65 -15.08
CA PRO A 39 12.06 6.63 -13.99
C PRO A 39 11.33 6.06 -12.77
N PRO A 40 11.61 6.58 -11.57
CA PRO A 40 10.96 6.06 -10.37
C PRO A 40 9.43 6.12 -10.46
N GLY A 41 8.78 5.01 -10.11
CA GLY A 41 7.32 4.89 -10.14
C GLY A 41 6.73 4.68 -11.52
N GLU A 42 7.49 4.84 -12.60
CA GLU A 42 7.03 4.64 -13.97
C GLU A 42 7.71 3.47 -14.67
N GLY A 43 9.02 3.28 -14.40
CA GLY A 43 9.76 2.16 -14.95
C GLY A 43 9.41 0.85 -14.28
N LEU A 44 9.73 -0.26 -14.95
CA LEU A 44 9.45 -1.60 -14.47
C LEU A 44 10.63 -2.15 -13.67
N SER A 45 10.34 -2.74 -12.52
CA SER A 45 11.30 -3.53 -11.75
C SER A 45 11.01 -5.01 -11.92
N PRO A 46 12.03 -5.87 -11.77
CA PRO A 46 11.81 -7.33 -11.82
C PRO A 46 10.79 -7.81 -10.80
N ALA A 47 10.18 -8.95 -11.06
CA ALA A 47 9.17 -9.54 -10.18
C ALA A 47 9.65 -9.69 -8.74
N TRP A 48 10.87 -10.17 -8.53
CA TRP A 48 11.41 -10.39 -7.18
C TRP A 48 11.61 -9.07 -6.41
N VAL A 49 11.96 -7.99 -7.09
CA VAL A 49 12.07 -6.65 -6.46
C VAL A 49 10.69 -6.20 -5.98
N ASN A 50 9.66 -6.45 -6.77
CA ASN A 50 8.29 -6.10 -6.38
C ASN A 50 7.80 -6.93 -5.19
N VAL A 51 8.19 -8.20 -5.09
CA VAL A 51 7.88 -9.02 -3.91
C VAL A 51 8.52 -8.39 -2.67
N LEU A 52 9.78 -8.00 -2.75
CA LEU A 52 10.48 -7.37 -1.62
C LEU A 52 9.85 -6.03 -1.24
N TRP A 53 9.55 -5.21 -2.23
CA TRP A 53 8.93 -3.91 -2.00
C TRP A 53 7.52 -4.05 -1.41
N GLY A 54 6.71 -4.95 -1.96
CA GLY A 54 5.39 -5.25 -1.42
C GLY A 54 5.47 -5.77 0.01
N SER A 55 6.42 -6.65 0.29
CA SER A 55 6.64 -7.19 1.63
C SER A 55 7.04 -6.08 2.62
N ALA A 56 7.89 -5.14 2.20
CA ALA A 56 8.26 -4.00 3.03
C ALA A 56 7.03 -3.16 3.37
N ASN A 57 6.13 -2.94 2.40
CA ASN A 57 4.88 -2.23 2.64
C ASN A 57 3.99 -2.97 3.64
N LEU A 58 3.94 -4.30 3.56
CA LEU A 58 3.17 -5.12 4.53
C LEU A 58 3.74 -4.98 5.95
N VAL A 59 5.06 -4.97 6.09
CA VAL A 59 5.70 -4.79 7.41
C VAL A 59 5.34 -3.42 7.97
N VAL A 60 5.45 -2.36 7.17
CA VAL A 60 5.09 -1.01 7.62
C VAL A 60 3.61 -0.96 8.01
N ALA A 61 2.72 -1.56 7.20
CA ALA A 61 1.31 -1.61 7.51
C ALA A 61 1.06 -2.32 8.85
N TYR A 62 1.72 -3.44 9.08
CA TYR A 62 1.61 -4.17 10.35
C TYR A 62 2.03 -3.30 11.52
N LEU A 63 3.17 -2.61 11.41
CA LEU A 63 3.65 -1.76 12.49
C LEU A 63 2.68 -0.61 12.78
N LEU A 64 2.15 0.02 11.74
CA LEU A 64 1.23 1.15 11.91
C LEU A 64 -0.14 0.73 12.42
N LEU A 65 -0.66 -0.41 11.99
CA LEU A 65 -1.97 -0.90 12.42
C LEU A 65 -1.92 -1.71 13.70
N GLY A 66 -0.89 -2.54 13.85
CA GLY A 66 -0.84 -3.53 14.93
C GLY A 66 -0.02 -3.13 16.15
N ARG A 67 0.88 -2.17 16.02
CA ARG A 67 1.82 -1.82 17.10
C ARG A 67 1.72 -0.38 17.58
N VAL A 68 0.90 0.44 16.94
CA VAL A 68 0.65 1.82 17.36
C VAL A 68 -0.77 1.91 17.88
N GLY A 69 -0.96 2.22 19.15
CA GLY A 69 -2.28 2.31 19.75
C GLY A 69 -2.99 0.96 19.83
N ASP A 70 -4.30 1.01 19.99
CA ASP A 70 -5.15 -0.15 20.25
C ASP A 70 -6.08 -0.42 19.06
N PHE A 71 -5.53 -0.71 17.88
CA PHE A 71 -6.32 -1.05 16.70
C PHE A 71 -7.01 -2.39 16.93
N GLU A 72 -8.32 -2.40 16.77
CA GLU A 72 -9.13 -3.61 16.88
C GLU A 72 -10.14 -3.67 15.75
N LEU A 73 -10.47 -4.88 15.29
CA LEU A 73 -11.45 -5.06 14.23
C LEU A 73 -12.85 -4.59 14.64
N ARG A 74 -13.14 -4.56 15.93
CA ARG A 74 -14.42 -4.05 16.45
C ARG A 74 -14.46 -2.53 16.57
N CYS A 75 -13.32 -1.88 16.50
CA CYS A 75 -13.23 -0.43 16.54
C CYS A 75 -13.63 0.12 15.17
N TRP A 76 -14.89 0.54 15.01
CA TRP A 76 -15.37 1.03 13.71
C TRP A 76 -14.62 2.28 13.25
N ARG A 77 -14.21 3.13 14.19
CA ARG A 77 -13.41 4.33 13.86
C ARG A 77 -12.04 3.95 13.31
N CYS A 78 -11.41 2.95 13.92
CA CYS A 78 -10.11 2.45 13.46
C CYS A 78 -10.24 1.90 12.04
N ILE A 79 -11.28 1.11 11.78
CA ILE A 79 -11.54 0.52 10.47
C ILE A 79 -11.83 1.60 9.43
N LEU A 80 -12.68 2.58 9.76
CA LEU A 80 -13.00 3.66 8.81
C LEU A 80 -11.78 4.49 8.44
N VAL A 81 -10.93 4.80 9.41
CA VAL A 81 -9.71 5.59 9.14
C VAL A 81 -8.73 4.80 8.28
N ALA A 82 -8.51 3.52 8.61
CA ALA A 82 -7.64 2.66 7.80
C ALA A 82 -8.20 2.47 6.39
N ALA A 83 -9.52 2.25 6.28
CA ALA A 83 -10.19 2.12 4.99
C ALA A 83 -10.09 3.40 4.16
N ALA A 84 -10.19 4.56 4.79
CA ALA A 84 -10.04 5.84 4.09
C ALA A 84 -8.63 5.98 3.51
N GLY A 85 -7.60 5.63 4.29
CA GLY A 85 -6.22 5.63 3.79
C GLY A 85 -6.02 4.64 2.65
N GLY A 86 -6.54 3.43 2.81
CA GLY A 86 -6.45 2.40 1.78
C GLY A 86 -7.19 2.78 0.50
N LEU A 87 -8.41 3.28 0.63
CA LEU A 87 -9.21 3.69 -0.53
C LEU A 87 -8.57 4.87 -1.26
N GLY A 88 -8.06 5.85 -0.50
CA GLY A 88 -7.37 7.00 -1.09
C GLY A 88 -6.18 6.58 -1.92
N VAL A 89 -5.35 5.68 -1.40
CA VAL A 89 -4.21 5.12 -2.14
C VAL A 89 -4.69 4.27 -3.32
N ALA A 90 -5.72 3.45 -3.12
CA ALA A 90 -6.26 2.60 -4.20
C ALA A 90 -6.69 3.44 -5.41
N ILE A 91 -7.42 4.53 -5.17
CA ILE A 91 -7.86 5.42 -6.25
C ILE A 91 -6.66 6.08 -6.93
N GLN A 92 -5.69 6.54 -6.13
CA GLN A 92 -4.48 7.18 -6.67
C GLN A 92 -3.67 6.20 -7.52
N LEU A 93 -3.48 4.97 -7.05
CA LEU A 93 -2.77 3.94 -7.80
C LEU A 93 -3.50 3.58 -9.08
N ALA A 94 -4.83 3.47 -9.02
CA ALA A 94 -5.64 3.17 -10.21
C ALA A 94 -5.45 4.23 -11.28
N ARG A 95 -5.39 5.50 -10.88
CA ARG A 95 -5.19 6.61 -11.83
C ARG A 95 -3.79 6.62 -12.43
N VAL A 96 -2.77 6.45 -11.58
CA VAL A 96 -1.37 6.49 -12.01
C VAL A 96 -1.04 5.28 -12.89
N PHE A 97 -1.31 4.08 -12.39
CA PHE A 97 -0.99 2.85 -13.13
C PHE A 97 -1.91 2.64 -14.32
N GLY A 98 -3.16 3.12 -14.24
CA GLY A 98 -4.07 3.11 -15.38
C GLY A 98 -3.49 3.87 -16.57
N ARG A 99 -2.92 5.06 -16.32
CA ARG A 99 -2.26 5.84 -17.37
C ARG A 99 -1.02 5.14 -17.93
N LEU A 100 -0.21 4.55 -17.04
CA LEU A 100 1.02 3.86 -17.44
C LEU A 100 0.74 2.57 -18.22
N HIS A 101 -0.41 1.93 -17.96
CA HIS A 101 -0.80 0.69 -18.64
C HIS A 101 -1.78 0.92 -19.78
N GLY A 102 -1.92 2.17 -20.26
CA GLY A 102 -2.81 2.50 -21.36
C GLY A 102 -4.29 2.53 -21.01
N GLY A 103 -4.63 2.53 -19.71
CA GLY A 103 -6.00 2.63 -19.23
C GLY A 103 -6.50 4.07 -19.14
N LEU A 104 -7.74 4.22 -18.72
CA LEU A 104 -8.40 5.52 -18.56
C LEU A 104 -8.21 6.13 -17.17
#